data_72eb40c3561c687fbac0e87cbadd23c1
#
_entry.id   72eb40c3561c687fbac0e87cbadd23c1
#
_cell.length_a   1.000
_cell.length_b   1.000
_cell.length_c   1.000
_cell.angle_alpha   90.00
_cell.angle_beta   90.00
_cell.angle_gamma   90.00
#
_symmetry.space_group_name_H-M   'P 1'
#
loop_
_entity.id
_entity.type
_entity.pdbx_description
1 polymer ?
#
loop_
_entity_poly.entity_id
_entity_poly.type
_entity_poly.pdbx_seq_one_letter_code
_entity_poly.pdbx_strand_id
1 'polypeptide(L)'
;VLVGTTGAADKSFSSTCHGAGRVMSRHAVKRQVRGEDVQRSLELKGIFVRGPWKGLAEEAPDAYKDIDSVVDVVDRAGLARRVARVVPMGVIKG
;
A
#
# COMPACT_ATOMS: atom_id res chain seq x y z
N VAL A 1 8.54 -1.49 6.57
CA VAL A 1 9.98 -1.35 6.30
C VAL A 1 10.63 -2.72 6.30
N LEU A 2 11.32 -3.05 5.24
CA LEU A 2 11.96 -4.36 5.04
C LEU A 2 13.47 -4.20 4.84
N VAL A 3 14.19 -5.27 5.17
CA VAL A 3 15.62 -5.41 4.88
C VAL A 3 15.81 -6.61 3.97
N GLY A 4 16.54 -6.44 2.86
CA GLY A 4 16.86 -7.52 1.94
C GLY A 4 17.74 -8.59 2.59
N THR A 5 17.63 -9.82 2.09
CA THR A 5 18.38 -10.97 2.57
C THR A 5 19.20 -11.60 1.44
N THR A 6 20.14 -12.45 1.78
CA THR A 6 20.88 -13.26 0.78
C THR A 6 19.94 -14.23 0.05
N GLY A 7 18.83 -14.64 0.70
CA GLY A 7 17.81 -15.47 0.06
C GLY A 7 17.14 -14.80 -1.15
N ALA A 8 17.05 -13.46 -1.16
CA ALA A 8 16.52 -12.72 -2.31
C ALA A 8 17.41 -12.88 -3.55
N ALA A 9 18.72 -12.90 -3.39
CA ALA A 9 19.64 -13.10 -4.51
C ALA A 9 19.45 -14.47 -5.16
N ASP A 10 19.17 -15.50 -4.36
CA ASP A 10 19.02 -16.88 -4.84
C ASP A 10 17.65 -17.15 -5.46
N LYS A 11 16.58 -16.57 -4.87
CA LYS A 11 15.17 -16.88 -5.23
C LYS A 11 14.52 -15.89 -6.19
N SER A 12 14.93 -14.64 -6.18
CA SER A 12 14.25 -13.57 -6.91
C SER A 12 15.18 -12.59 -7.61
N PHE A 13 16.42 -12.98 -7.88
CA PHE A 13 17.44 -12.12 -8.50
C PHE A 13 17.60 -10.79 -7.73
N SER A 14 17.64 -10.87 -6.40
CA SER A 14 17.74 -9.70 -5.51
C SER A 14 16.55 -8.75 -5.58
N SER A 15 15.37 -9.24 -5.97
CA SER A 15 14.13 -8.48 -6.03
C SER A 15 13.22 -8.77 -4.85
N THR A 16 12.46 -7.77 -4.43
CA THR A 16 11.41 -7.93 -3.43
C THR A 16 10.25 -6.97 -3.72
N CYS A 17 9.19 -7.01 -2.92
CA CYS A 17 8.04 -6.14 -3.12
C CYS A 17 8.35 -4.69 -2.74
N HIS A 18 7.85 -3.74 -3.52
CA HIS A 18 7.90 -2.31 -3.20
C HIS A 18 6.68 -1.89 -2.37
N GLY A 19 5.59 -2.60 -2.50
CA GLY A 19 4.34 -2.35 -1.79
C GLY A 19 3.31 -3.41 -2.13
N ALA A 20 2.12 -3.27 -1.61
CA ALA A 20 1.01 -4.15 -1.94
C ALA A 20 0.54 -3.87 -3.38
N GLY A 21 0.37 -4.89 -4.19
CA GLY A 21 -0.22 -4.74 -5.51
C GLY A 21 -1.70 -4.39 -5.42
N ARG A 22 -2.27 -3.90 -6.53
CA ARG A 22 -3.70 -3.58 -6.61
C ARG A 22 -4.51 -4.83 -6.90
N VAL A 23 -5.70 -4.94 -6.31
CA VAL A 23 -6.71 -5.93 -6.65
C VAL A 23 -7.79 -5.36 -7.56
N MET A 24 -7.86 -4.02 -7.70
CA MET A 24 -8.82 -3.31 -8.55
C MET A 24 -8.10 -2.31 -9.43
N SER A 25 -8.58 -2.13 -10.67
CA SER A 25 -8.07 -1.09 -11.55
C SER A 25 -8.46 0.29 -11.01
N ARG A 26 -7.74 1.34 -11.44
CA ARG A 26 -8.05 2.73 -11.07
C ARG A 26 -9.50 3.11 -11.43
N HIS A 27 -9.95 2.70 -12.61
CA HIS A 27 -11.33 2.96 -13.06
C HIS A 27 -12.36 2.21 -12.24
N ALA A 28 -12.10 0.95 -11.89
CA ALA A 28 -13.01 0.15 -11.07
C ALA A 28 -13.17 0.77 -9.67
N VAL A 29 -12.10 1.24 -9.07
CA VAL A 29 -12.13 1.92 -7.76
C VAL A 29 -12.95 3.20 -7.84
N LYS A 30 -12.73 4.03 -8.87
CA LYS A 30 -13.48 5.29 -9.06
C LYS A 30 -14.98 5.07 -9.19
N ARG A 31 -15.41 3.93 -9.73
CA ARG A 31 -16.84 3.61 -9.85
C ARG A 31 -17.47 3.16 -8.53
N GLN A 32 -16.68 2.60 -7.62
CA GLN A 32 -17.16 2.05 -6.36
C GLN A 32 -16.96 2.98 -5.18
N VAL A 33 -15.96 3.84 -5.23
CA VAL A 33 -15.53 4.67 -4.10
C VAL A 33 -15.47 6.14 -4.53
N ARG A 34 -16.00 7.01 -3.70
CA ARG A 34 -15.89 8.47 -3.88
C ARG A 34 -14.65 8.95 -3.13
N GLY A 35 -13.87 9.84 -3.77
CA GLY A 35 -12.66 10.40 -3.16
C GLY A 35 -12.94 11.14 -1.85
N GLU A 36 -14.11 11.78 -1.76
CA GLU A 36 -14.59 12.44 -0.55
C GLU A 36 -14.73 11.46 0.62
N ASP A 37 -15.26 10.26 0.36
CA ASP A 37 -15.42 9.22 1.38
C ASP A 37 -14.07 8.65 1.81
N VAL A 38 -13.12 8.53 0.87
CA VAL A 38 -11.74 8.11 1.17
C VAL A 38 -11.08 9.12 2.11
N GLN A 39 -11.19 10.40 1.79
CA GLN A 39 -10.64 11.48 2.62
C GLN A 39 -11.20 11.43 4.03
N ARG A 40 -12.53 11.33 4.15
CA ARG A 40 -13.21 11.27 5.45
C ARG A 40 -12.77 10.03 6.25
N SER A 41 -12.69 8.88 5.61
CA SER A 41 -12.25 7.64 6.25
C SER A 41 -10.82 7.74 6.80
N LEU A 42 -9.92 8.34 6.05
CA LEU A 42 -8.52 8.52 6.47
C LEU A 42 -8.41 9.56 7.60
N GLU A 43 -9.19 10.64 7.53
CA GLU A 43 -9.20 11.66 8.58
C GLU A 43 -9.70 11.11 9.92
N LEU A 44 -10.68 10.20 9.90
CA LEU A 44 -11.15 9.50 11.09
C LEU A 44 -10.06 8.65 11.73
N LYS A 45 -9.07 8.21 10.96
CA LYS A 45 -7.91 7.46 11.45
C LYS A 45 -6.75 8.37 11.87
N GLY A 46 -6.94 9.69 11.81
CA GLY A 46 -5.91 10.66 12.14
C GLY A 46 -4.92 10.95 11.03
N ILE A 47 -5.24 10.57 9.80
CA ILE A 47 -4.39 10.79 8.63
C ILE A 47 -4.92 12.01 7.86
N PHE A 48 -4.13 13.08 7.76
CA PHE A 48 -4.50 14.26 7.00
C PHE A 48 -4.24 14.04 5.52
N VAL A 49 -5.24 14.32 4.68
CA VAL A 49 -5.16 14.11 3.23
C VAL A 49 -5.50 15.39 2.49
N ARG A 50 -4.69 15.74 1.51
CA ARG A 50 -4.89 16.86 0.61
C ARG A 50 -4.71 16.40 -0.84
N GLY A 51 -5.64 16.77 -1.71
CA GLY A 51 -5.57 16.46 -3.14
C GLY A 51 -6.93 16.42 -3.79
N PRO A 52 -7.00 16.31 -5.12
CA PRO A 52 -8.27 16.21 -5.83
C PRO A 52 -8.96 14.88 -5.49
N TRP A 53 -10.28 14.94 -5.24
CA TRP A 53 -11.07 13.78 -4.85
C TRP A 53 -10.99 12.62 -5.86
N LYS A 54 -10.93 12.92 -7.16
CA LYS A 54 -10.80 11.89 -8.19
C LYS A 54 -9.50 11.07 -8.03
N GLY A 55 -8.39 11.75 -7.74
CA GLY A 55 -7.12 11.09 -7.47
C GLY A 55 -7.14 10.29 -6.17
N LEU A 56 -7.81 10.81 -5.14
CA LEU A 56 -7.93 10.11 -3.86
C LEU A 56 -8.74 8.82 -3.98
N ALA A 57 -9.77 8.80 -4.81
CA ALA A 57 -10.57 7.59 -5.03
C ALA A 57 -9.71 6.43 -5.57
N GLU A 58 -8.75 6.73 -6.44
CA GLU A 58 -7.84 5.72 -7.00
C GLU A 58 -6.95 5.07 -5.93
N GLU A 59 -6.69 5.78 -4.85
CA GLU A 59 -5.80 5.36 -3.78
C GLU A 59 -6.55 4.75 -2.58
N ALA A 60 -7.83 4.41 -2.76
CA ALA A 60 -8.61 3.77 -1.70
C ALA A 60 -7.92 2.48 -1.23
N PRO A 61 -7.79 2.27 0.09
CA PRO A 61 -7.14 1.07 0.62
C PRO A 61 -7.72 -0.25 0.08
N ASP A 62 -9.02 -0.29 -0.16
CA ASP A 62 -9.71 -1.48 -0.70
C ASP A 62 -9.26 -1.87 -2.11
N ALA A 63 -8.59 -0.96 -2.85
CA ALA A 63 -8.06 -1.22 -4.18
C ALA A 63 -6.75 -2.02 -4.14
N TYR A 64 -6.14 -2.14 -2.99
CA TYR A 64 -4.84 -2.79 -2.83
C TYR A 64 -4.96 -4.14 -2.13
N LYS A 65 -4.00 -5.02 -2.40
CA LYS A 65 -3.85 -6.25 -1.64
C LYS A 65 -3.51 -5.90 -0.20
N ASP A 66 -3.89 -6.78 0.73
CA ASP A 66 -3.53 -6.62 2.12
C ASP A 66 -2.01 -6.62 2.31
N ILE A 67 -1.47 -5.51 2.78
CA ILE A 67 -0.02 -5.35 2.92
C ILE A 67 0.57 -6.33 3.94
N ASP A 68 -0.15 -6.66 4.99
CA ASP A 68 0.33 -7.59 6.00
C ASP A 68 0.51 -9.00 5.40
N SER A 69 -0.42 -9.44 4.56
CA SER A 69 -0.31 -10.71 3.85
C SER A 69 0.85 -10.73 2.86
N VAL A 70 1.03 -9.66 2.09
CA VAL A 70 2.12 -9.53 1.12
C VAL A 70 3.48 -9.58 1.82
N VAL A 71 3.64 -8.81 2.89
CA VAL A 71 4.88 -8.75 3.67
C VAL A 71 5.17 -10.10 4.34
N ASP A 72 4.14 -10.78 4.85
CA ASP A 72 4.27 -12.09 5.47
C ASP A 72 4.82 -13.13 4.48
N VAL A 73 4.32 -13.14 3.25
CA VAL A 73 4.81 -14.03 2.18
C VAL A 73 6.28 -13.74 1.87
N VAL A 74 6.65 -12.48 1.75
CA VAL A 74 8.04 -12.07 1.45
C VAL A 74 8.99 -12.47 2.58
N ASP A 75 8.58 -12.27 3.83
CA ASP A 75 9.36 -12.63 5.01
C ASP A 75 9.54 -14.15 5.11
N ARG A 76 8.45 -14.91 4.98
CA ARG A 76 8.48 -16.38 5.02
C ARG A 76 9.29 -17.00 3.88
N ALA A 77 9.27 -16.39 2.70
CA ALA A 77 10.06 -16.82 1.56
C ALA A 77 11.55 -16.51 1.73
N GLY A 78 11.93 -15.74 2.73
CA GLY A 78 13.32 -15.36 2.98
C GLY A 78 13.86 -14.30 2.02
N LEU A 79 13.00 -13.57 1.32
CA LEU A 79 13.41 -12.54 0.36
C LEU A 79 13.80 -11.24 1.05
N ALA A 80 13.07 -10.90 2.12
CA ALA A 80 13.35 -9.74 2.93
C ALA A 80 12.84 -9.98 4.35
N ARG A 81 13.35 -9.19 5.30
CA ARG A 81 12.95 -9.28 6.70
C ARG A 81 12.21 -8.02 7.12
N ARG A 82 11.11 -8.21 7.86
CA ARG A 82 10.38 -7.08 8.46
C ARG A 82 11.25 -6.36 9.49
N VAL A 83 11.27 -5.03 9.42
CA VAL A 83 12.02 -4.19 10.35
C VAL A 83 11.08 -3.34 11.18
N ALA A 84 10.15 -2.63 10.52
CA ALA A 84 9.22 -1.73 11.18
C ALA A 84 7.96 -1.54 10.36
N ARG A 85 6.87 -1.15 11.03
CA ARG A 85 5.64 -0.70 10.42
C ARG A 85 5.48 0.78 10.70
N VAL A 86 5.18 1.56 9.67
CA VAL A 86 4.93 2.99 9.80
C VAL A 86 3.53 3.31 9.35
N VAL A 87 2.91 4.30 10.00
CA VAL A 87 1.59 4.80 9.63
C VAL A 87 1.75 6.27 9.24
N PRO A 88 1.21 6.70 8.09
CA PRO A 88 1.35 8.08 7.66
C PRO A 88 0.59 9.03 8.59
N MET A 89 1.12 10.24 8.79
CA MET A 89 0.43 11.32 9.49
C MET A 89 -0.40 12.15 8.51
N GLY A 90 0.01 12.19 7.24
CA GLY A 90 -0.68 12.93 6.21
C GLY A 90 -0.20 12.56 4.82
N VAL A 91 -1.01 12.88 3.82
CA VAL A 91 -0.74 12.64 2.40
C VAL A 91 -1.15 13.86 1.59
N ILE A 92 -0.28 14.29 0.67
CA ILE A 92 -0.58 15.33 -0.31
C ILE A 92 -0.48 14.70 -1.70
N LYS A 93 -1.54 14.82 -2.47
CA LYS A 93 -1.60 14.29 -3.83
C LYS A 93 -1.97 15.40 -4.80
N GLY A 94 -1.15 15.58 -5.80
CA GLY A 94 -1.34 16.62 -6.82
C GLY A 94 -2.25 16.25 -7.97
#